data_d0aed0e4381852619e09e13623788176
#
_entry.id   d0aed0e4381852619e09e13623788176
#
_cell.length_a   1.000
_cell.length_b   1.000
_cell.length_c   1.000
_cell.angle_alpha   90.00
_cell.angle_beta   90.00
_cell.angle_gamma   90.00
#
_symmetry.space_group_name_H-M   'P 1'
#
loop_
_entity.id
_entity.type
_entity.pdbx_description
1 polymer ?
#
loop_
_entity_poly.entity_id
_entity_poly.type
_entity_poly.pdbx_seq_one_letter_code
_entity_poly.pdbx_strand_id
1 'polypeptide(L)'
;MSSSGMRSTVSGLLPLDTTEEVRERGAGVARQVAVLPVGSFEQHGPFLPLATDTLVACAIAREVAAAYPVHLLPPVTISCSHEHAAWPGTVSISSVTLHAVVRDIADSLRRSGVDTLVLVNGHGGNYVLGNVVQESAGSGNRMALFPAMEDWDAARERAGVETSLLSDMHAGEIEASILLHAHPECVKAGYETSDFLADDRRHLLTLGMSAYTESGVIGRPSRASAEKGKELLAALTDSFGAYFSLVTSKTLPVEAAGASETAEASEG
;
A
#
# COMPACT_ATOMS: atom_id res chain seq x y z
N MET A 1 -18.40 -29.49 -18.72
CA MET A 1 -17.11 -28.82 -18.84
C MET A 1 -17.20 -27.58 -17.94
N SER A 2 -16.42 -27.57 -16.88
CA SER A 2 -16.63 -26.76 -15.68
C SER A 2 -16.25 -25.31 -15.90
N SER A 3 -17.17 -24.36 -15.64
CA SER A 3 -16.99 -22.91 -15.62
C SER A 3 -16.22 -22.39 -14.36
N SER A 4 -15.55 -23.30 -13.65
CA SER A 4 -14.91 -23.03 -12.35
C SER A 4 -13.53 -22.35 -12.45
N GLY A 5 -12.85 -22.44 -13.61
CA GLY A 5 -11.49 -21.91 -13.77
C GLY A 5 -11.39 -20.40 -14.06
N MET A 6 -12.46 -19.77 -14.51
CA MET A 6 -12.43 -18.38 -15.00
C MET A 6 -12.87 -17.35 -13.93
N ARG A 7 -13.50 -17.80 -12.84
CA ARG A 7 -13.88 -16.94 -11.71
C ARG A 7 -12.71 -16.56 -10.80
N SER A 8 -11.65 -17.36 -10.81
CA SER A 8 -10.46 -17.17 -9.95
C SER A 8 -9.63 -15.94 -10.31
N THR A 9 -9.56 -15.53 -11.57
CA THR A 9 -8.69 -14.46 -12.05
C THR A 9 -9.25 -13.05 -11.87
N VAL A 10 -10.58 -12.87 -11.88
CA VAL A 10 -11.20 -11.56 -11.65
C VAL A 10 -11.30 -11.24 -10.15
N SER A 11 -11.52 -12.23 -9.29
CA SER A 11 -11.64 -12.06 -7.83
C SER A 11 -10.32 -11.70 -7.12
N GLY A 12 -9.20 -11.72 -7.86
CA GLY A 12 -7.88 -11.47 -7.27
C GLY A 12 -7.48 -10.01 -7.10
N LEU A 13 -8.01 -9.09 -7.90
CA LEU A 13 -7.58 -7.68 -7.90
C LEU A 13 -8.71 -6.68 -7.65
N LEU A 14 -9.94 -7.05 -8.01
CA LEU A 14 -11.08 -6.15 -7.87
C LEU A 14 -12.06 -6.66 -6.81
N PRO A 15 -12.59 -5.77 -5.94
CA PRO A 15 -13.71 -6.12 -5.08
C PRO A 15 -14.96 -6.41 -5.93
N LEU A 16 -15.75 -7.40 -5.51
CA LEU A 16 -16.95 -7.86 -6.24
C LEU A 16 -18.24 -7.57 -5.47
N ASP A 17 -18.17 -6.76 -4.40
CA ASP A 17 -19.32 -6.40 -3.58
C ASP A 17 -20.35 -5.62 -4.38
N THR A 18 -21.62 -5.96 -4.18
CA THR A 18 -22.77 -5.19 -4.67
C THR A 18 -23.09 -4.04 -3.71
N THR A 19 -23.89 -3.07 -4.16
CA THR A 19 -24.35 -1.96 -3.32
C THR A 19 -25.08 -2.45 -2.06
N GLU A 20 -25.83 -3.55 -2.17
CA GLU A 20 -26.58 -4.12 -1.03
C GLU A 20 -25.63 -4.73 0.01
N GLU A 21 -24.64 -5.51 -0.42
CA GLU A 21 -23.63 -6.10 0.46
C GLU A 21 -22.81 -5.03 1.20
N VAL A 22 -22.47 -3.93 0.51
CA VAL A 22 -21.80 -2.78 1.16
C VAL A 22 -22.71 -2.13 2.22
N ARG A 23 -24.01 -1.94 1.90
CA ARG A 23 -24.97 -1.38 2.84
C ARG A 23 -25.16 -2.26 4.08
N GLU A 24 -25.31 -3.57 3.89
CA GLU A 24 -25.46 -4.55 4.97
C GLU A 24 -24.21 -4.59 5.87
N ARG A 25 -23.02 -4.56 5.29
CA ARG A 25 -21.74 -4.54 6.05
C ARG A 25 -21.60 -3.27 6.89
N GLY A 26 -22.07 -2.13 6.38
CA GLY A 26 -22.06 -0.84 7.09
C GLY A 26 -23.13 -0.71 8.16
N ALA A 27 -24.15 -1.57 8.17
CA ALA A 27 -25.26 -1.48 9.11
C ALA A 27 -24.82 -1.75 10.55
N GLY A 28 -25.03 -0.78 11.44
CA GLY A 28 -24.68 -0.89 12.87
C GLY A 28 -23.20 -0.62 13.18
N VAL A 29 -22.36 -0.31 12.21
CA VAL A 29 -20.97 0.08 12.43
C VAL A 29 -20.90 1.58 12.71
N ALA A 30 -20.28 1.95 13.85
CA ALA A 30 -20.22 3.35 14.30
C ALA A 30 -19.42 4.24 13.34
N ARG A 31 -18.43 3.68 12.64
CA ARG A 31 -17.62 4.36 11.63
C ARG A 31 -17.16 3.37 10.56
N GLN A 32 -17.49 3.67 9.32
CA GLN A 32 -17.05 2.86 8.18
C GLN A 32 -15.66 3.28 7.71
N VAL A 33 -14.81 2.30 7.47
CA VAL A 33 -13.43 2.49 6.98
C VAL A 33 -13.33 1.94 5.57
N ALA A 34 -12.88 2.75 4.62
CA ALA A 34 -12.49 2.30 3.30
C ALA A 34 -10.98 2.08 3.24
N VAL A 35 -10.56 1.09 2.46
CA VAL A 35 -9.16 0.76 2.18
C VAL A 35 -8.92 0.89 0.68
N LEU A 36 -7.98 1.75 0.29
CA LEU A 36 -7.61 2.01 -1.10
C LEU A 36 -6.19 1.49 -1.34
N PRO A 37 -6.01 0.40 -2.10
CA PRO A 37 -4.68 0.01 -2.57
C PRO A 37 -4.13 1.04 -3.56
N VAL A 38 -2.89 1.47 -3.37
CA VAL A 38 -2.18 2.39 -4.26
C VAL A 38 -0.86 1.75 -4.64
N GLY A 39 -0.74 1.32 -5.89
CA GLY A 39 0.49 0.77 -6.44
C GLY A 39 1.15 1.75 -7.40
N SER A 40 1.83 1.18 -8.40
CA SER A 40 2.38 1.88 -9.56
C SER A 40 2.33 0.99 -10.80
N PHE A 41 2.79 1.51 -11.93
CA PHE A 41 3.03 0.73 -13.15
C PHE A 41 4.43 1.07 -13.67
N GLU A 42 5.43 0.34 -13.19
CA GLU A 42 6.85 0.62 -13.40
C GLU A 42 7.69 -0.65 -13.52
N GLN A 43 8.90 -0.52 -14.06
CA GLN A 43 9.83 -1.63 -14.18
C GLN A 43 10.16 -2.25 -12.82
N HIS A 44 10.27 -3.56 -12.76
CA HIS A 44 10.71 -4.37 -11.61
C HIS A 44 11.69 -5.47 -12.04
N GLY A 45 12.74 -5.06 -12.73
CA GLY A 45 13.71 -6.00 -13.29
C GLY A 45 13.11 -6.94 -14.35
N PRO A 46 13.82 -8.01 -14.73
CA PRO A 46 13.39 -8.92 -15.78
C PRO A 46 12.40 -9.99 -15.32
N PHE A 47 12.16 -10.15 -14.02
CA PHE A 47 11.44 -11.29 -13.45
C PHE A 47 10.11 -10.93 -12.75
N LEU A 48 9.88 -9.68 -12.36
CA LEU A 48 8.59 -9.22 -11.83
C LEU A 48 7.83 -8.38 -12.85
N PRO A 49 6.49 -8.38 -12.81
CA PRO A 49 5.68 -7.60 -13.74
C PRO A 49 5.73 -6.09 -13.43
N LEU A 50 5.40 -5.26 -14.42
CA LEU A 50 5.27 -3.80 -14.24
C LEU A 50 4.22 -3.41 -13.19
N ALA A 51 3.27 -4.28 -12.88
CA ALA A 51 2.20 -4.08 -11.91
C ALA A 51 2.56 -4.57 -10.49
N THR A 52 3.83 -4.86 -10.19
CA THR A 52 4.28 -5.44 -8.93
C THR A 52 3.73 -4.68 -7.72
N ASP A 53 3.90 -3.37 -7.65
CA ASP A 53 3.43 -2.55 -6.53
C ASP A 53 1.92 -2.61 -6.34
N THR A 54 1.17 -2.66 -7.45
CA THR A 54 -0.27 -2.85 -7.41
C THR A 54 -0.64 -4.21 -6.84
N LEU A 55 0.06 -5.27 -7.25
CA LEU A 55 -0.16 -6.63 -6.75
C LEU A 55 0.17 -6.72 -5.25
N VAL A 56 1.28 -6.12 -4.81
CA VAL A 56 1.69 -6.04 -3.40
C VAL A 56 0.65 -5.28 -2.57
N ALA A 57 0.25 -4.07 -3.01
CA ALA A 57 -0.76 -3.28 -2.31
C ALA A 57 -2.11 -4.03 -2.20
N CYS A 58 -2.52 -4.71 -3.28
CA CYS A 58 -3.74 -5.52 -3.29
C CYS A 58 -3.63 -6.74 -2.38
N ALA A 59 -2.48 -7.42 -2.33
CA ALA A 59 -2.26 -8.56 -1.43
C ALA A 59 -2.41 -8.12 0.03
N ILE A 60 -1.75 -7.03 0.44
CA ILE A 60 -1.87 -6.46 1.79
C ILE A 60 -3.33 -6.07 2.08
N ALA A 61 -3.96 -5.31 1.19
CA ALA A 61 -5.32 -4.81 1.41
C ALA A 61 -6.38 -5.92 1.50
N ARG A 62 -6.18 -7.04 0.81
CA ARG A 62 -7.05 -8.21 0.86
C ARG A 62 -6.95 -8.96 2.19
N GLU A 63 -5.73 -9.17 2.70
CA GLU A 63 -5.53 -9.76 4.03
C GLU A 63 -6.15 -8.87 5.12
N VAL A 64 -5.97 -7.55 5.01
CA VAL A 64 -6.63 -6.57 5.88
C VAL A 64 -8.16 -6.67 5.80
N ALA A 65 -8.74 -6.73 4.60
CA ALA A 65 -10.19 -6.83 4.43
C ALA A 65 -10.77 -8.18 4.87
N ALA A 66 -9.95 -9.23 4.89
CA ALA A 66 -10.34 -10.53 5.46
C ALA A 66 -10.37 -10.51 7.01
N ALA A 67 -9.48 -9.71 7.63
CA ALA A 67 -9.32 -9.65 9.09
C ALA A 67 -10.14 -8.53 9.75
N TYR A 68 -10.44 -7.44 9.05
CA TYR A 68 -11.12 -6.25 9.59
C TYR A 68 -12.36 -5.88 8.79
N PRO A 69 -13.39 -5.32 9.42
CA PRO A 69 -14.62 -4.88 8.75
C PRO A 69 -14.38 -3.56 7.98
N VAL A 70 -13.67 -3.64 6.87
CA VAL A 70 -13.35 -2.51 6.00
C VAL A 70 -14.01 -2.66 4.63
N HIS A 71 -14.22 -1.55 3.93
CA HIS A 71 -14.70 -1.51 2.55
C HIS A 71 -13.48 -1.44 1.62
N LEU A 72 -13.17 -2.54 0.93
CA LEU A 72 -12.08 -2.60 -0.03
C LEU A 72 -12.46 -1.89 -1.33
N LEU A 73 -11.61 -0.98 -1.79
CA LEU A 73 -11.77 -0.26 -3.06
C LEU A 73 -10.92 -0.90 -4.17
N PRO A 74 -11.27 -0.67 -5.45
CA PRO A 74 -10.39 -0.98 -6.57
C PRO A 74 -9.05 -0.23 -6.46
N PRO A 75 -7.93 -0.82 -6.90
CA PRO A 75 -6.62 -0.21 -6.77
C PRO A 75 -6.40 0.99 -7.70
N VAL A 76 -5.60 1.97 -7.26
CA VAL A 76 -4.92 2.91 -8.14
C VAL A 76 -3.69 2.21 -8.71
N THR A 77 -3.69 1.94 -10.01
CA THR A 77 -2.68 1.11 -10.69
C THR A 77 -1.61 1.91 -11.42
N ILE A 78 -1.78 3.22 -11.57
CA ILE A 78 -0.81 4.15 -12.16
C ILE A 78 -0.67 5.32 -11.21
N SER A 79 0.56 5.55 -10.76
CA SER A 79 0.89 6.59 -9.77
C SER A 79 2.18 7.33 -10.13
N CYS A 80 2.93 7.84 -9.17
CA CYS A 80 4.17 8.57 -9.40
C CYS A 80 5.35 7.59 -9.48
N SER A 81 5.95 7.44 -10.67
CA SER A 81 7.06 6.51 -10.97
C SER A 81 8.10 7.18 -11.87
N HIS A 82 8.34 8.46 -11.67
CA HIS A 82 9.25 9.24 -12.53
C HIS A 82 10.70 8.75 -12.44
N GLU A 83 11.11 8.22 -11.30
CA GLU A 83 12.46 7.64 -11.09
C GLU A 83 12.72 6.42 -11.98
N HIS A 84 11.67 5.75 -12.47
CA HIS A 84 11.73 4.61 -13.39
C HIS A 84 11.52 4.97 -14.87
N ALA A 85 11.44 6.24 -15.23
CA ALA A 85 11.09 6.71 -16.58
C ALA A 85 12.07 6.27 -17.68
N ALA A 86 13.29 5.84 -17.32
CA ALA A 86 14.29 5.36 -18.29
C ALA A 86 13.95 3.98 -18.89
N TRP A 87 13.06 3.19 -18.28
CA TRP A 87 12.72 1.86 -18.77
C TRP A 87 11.41 1.83 -19.56
N PRO A 88 11.38 1.08 -20.68
CA PRO A 88 10.17 0.88 -21.46
C PRO A 88 9.05 0.25 -20.61
N GLY A 89 7.83 0.71 -20.81
CA GLY A 89 6.63 0.17 -20.15
C GLY A 89 6.25 0.88 -18.86
N THR A 90 7.15 1.62 -18.21
CA THR A 90 6.82 2.47 -17.07
C THR A 90 5.86 3.59 -17.49
N VAL A 91 4.77 3.77 -16.74
CA VAL A 91 3.80 4.85 -16.93
C VAL A 91 3.61 5.58 -15.61
N SER A 92 3.91 6.87 -15.59
CA SER A 92 3.82 7.73 -14.42
C SER A 92 2.82 8.86 -14.62
N ILE A 93 2.13 9.25 -13.55
CA ILE A 93 1.36 10.49 -13.46
C ILE A 93 2.05 11.49 -12.52
N SER A 94 1.69 12.77 -12.62
CA SER A 94 2.24 13.77 -11.71
C SER A 94 1.71 13.62 -10.28
N SER A 95 2.47 14.13 -9.31
CA SER A 95 2.03 14.18 -7.90
C SER A 95 0.74 14.97 -7.72
N VAL A 96 0.53 16.04 -8.50
CA VAL A 96 -0.72 16.82 -8.50
C VAL A 96 -1.90 15.96 -8.95
N THR A 97 -1.72 15.13 -9.98
CA THR A 97 -2.78 14.23 -10.46
C THR A 97 -3.10 13.16 -9.41
N LEU A 98 -2.08 12.52 -8.83
CA LEU A 98 -2.31 11.50 -7.79
C LEU A 98 -3.00 12.10 -6.56
N HIS A 99 -2.56 13.28 -6.11
CA HIS A 99 -3.21 14.04 -5.04
C HIS A 99 -4.70 14.27 -5.35
N ALA A 100 -5.02 14.75 -6.55
CA ALA A 100 -6.40 15.01 -6.97
C ALA A 100 -7.24 13.72 -6.98
N VAL A 101 -6.71 12.62 -7.52
CA VAL A 101 -7.41 11.32 -7.55
C VAL A 101 -7.77 10.86 -6.13
N VAL A 102 -6.82 10.89 -5.20
CA VAL A 102 -7.07 10.45 -3.82
C VAL A 102 -8.10 11.35 -3.13
N ARG A 103 -8.00 12.67 -3.33
CA ARG A 103 -8.95 13.64 -2.78
C ARG A 103 -10.37 13.43 -3.31
N ASP A 104 -10.53 13.24 -4.61
CA ASP A 104 -11.83 13.01 -5.25
C ASP A 104 -12.47 11.71 -4.75
N ILE A 105 -11.68 10.65 -4.56
CA ILE A 105 -12.14 9.38 -3.97
C ILE A 105 -12.62 9.61 -2.53
N ALA A 106 -11.83 10.28 -1.70
CA ALA A 106 -12.18 10.56 -0.31
C ALA A 106 -13.46 11.40 -0.19
N ASP A 107 -13.58 12.45 -1.01
CA ASP A 107 -14.78 13.30 -1.05
C ASP A 107 -16.01 12.53 -1.54
N SER A 108 -15.85 11.60 -2.47
CA SER A 108 -16.93 10.72 -2.92
C SER A 108 -17.39 9.77 -1.83
N LEU A 109 -16.45 9.14 -1.13
CA LEU A 109 -16.72 8.27 0.02
C LEU A 109 -17.48 9.00 1.12
N ARG A 110 -17.04 10.20 1.47
CA ARG A 110 -17.71 11.03 2.49
C ARG A 110 -19.16 11.32 2.14
N ARG A 111 -19.48 11.61 0.87
CA ARG A 111 -20.86 11.81 0.40
C ARG A 111 -21.75 10.57 0.57
N SER A 112 -21.14 9.38 0.58
CA SER A 112 -21.85 8.11 0.85
C SER A 112 -21.78 7.65 2.31
N GLY A 113 -21.27 8.50 3.22
CA GLY A 113 -21.24 8.21 4.66
C GLY A 113 -19.98 7.51 5.15
N VAL A 114 -18.95 7.34 4.29
CA VAL A 114 -17.64 6.78 4.65
C VAL A 114 -16.64 7.94 4.77
N ASP A 115 -16.35 8.35 5.99
CA ASP A 115 -15.46 9.50 6.28
C ASP A 115 -14.02 9.11 6.61
N THR A 116 -13.70 7.84 6.53
CA THR A 116 -12.40 7.28 6.91
C THR A 116 -11.81 6.49 5.74
N LEU A 117 -10.59 6.84 5.34
CA LEU A 117 -9.86 6.21 4.24
C LEU A 117 -8.44 5.83 4.66
N VAL A 118 -8.08 4.56 4.52
CA VAL A 118 -6.70 4.12 4.66
C VAL A 118 -6.12 3.84 3.28
N LEU A 119 -5.01 4.50 2.97
CA LEU A 119 -4.24 4.28 1.74
C LEU A 119 -3.25 3.15 2.01
N VAL A 120 -3.42 2.00 1.35
CA VAL A 120 -2.45 0.90 1.39
C VAL A 120 -1.46 1.09 0.26
N ASN A 121 -0.30 1.64 0.58
CA ASN A 121 0.72 2.02 -0.41
C ASN A 121 1.72 0.88 -0.65
N GLY A 122 1.81 0.42 -1.88
CA GLY A 122 2.79 -0.59 -2.32
C GLY A 122 4.02 0.01 -3.00
N HIS A 123 4.13 1.35 -3.15
CA HIS A 123 5.19 1.98 -3.92
C HIS A 123 5.87 3.14 -3.18
N GLY A 124 7.19 3.03 -3.00
CA GLY A 124 7.99 4.01 -2.26
C GLY A 124 8.04 5.40 -2.91
N GLY A 125 7.89 5.51 -4.23
CA GLY A 125 7.90 6.78 -4.99
C GLY A 125 6.65 7.65 -4.83
N ASN A 126 5.61 7.17 -4.16
CA ASN A 126 4.37 7.90 -3.90
C ASN A 126 4.50 8.91 -2.74
N TYR A 127 5.56 9.71 -2.70
CA TYR A 127 5.84 10.68 -1.61
C TYR A 127 4.68 11.61 -1.29
N VAL A 128 3.89 12.00 -2.30
CA VAL A 128 2.75 12.91 -2.16
C VAL A 128 1.65 12.37 -1.25
N LEU A 129 1.53 11.06 -1.07
CA LEU A 129 0.50 10.46 -0.23
C LEU A 129 0.62 10.89 1.24
N GLY A 130 1.85 11.07 1.74
CA GLY A 130 2.08 11.63 3.07
C GLY A 130 1.49 13.03 3.23
N ASN A 131 1.65 13.90 2.22
CA ASN A 131 1.05 15.23 2.21
C ASN A 131 -0.48 15.19 2.17
N VAL A 132 -1.06 14.30 1.34
CA VAL A 132 -2.53 14.12 1.26
C VAL A 132 -3.11 13.75 2.62
N VAL A 133 -2.45 12.82 3.33
CA VAL A 133 -2.88 12.40 4.67
C VAL A 133 -2.77 13.53 5.69
N GLN A 134 -1.66 14.27 5.70
CA GLN A 134 -1.48 15.43 6.58
C GLN A 134 -2.53 16.52 6.35
N GLU A 135 -2.80 16.85 5.08
CA GLU A 135 -3.81 17.85 4.71
C GLU A 135 -5.23 17.42 5.10
N SER A 136 -5.51 16.11 5.10
CA SER A 136 -6.82 15.58 5.47
C SER A 136 -7.20 15.86 6.92
N ALA A 137 -6.22 15.93 7.82
CA ALA A 137 -6.45 16.17 9.25
C ALA A 137 -7.17 17.51 9.52
N GLY A 138 -6.96 18.52 8.65
CA GLY A 138 -7.64 19.83 8.75
C GLY A 138 -9.01 19.90 8.08
N SER A 139 -9.41 18.88 7.31
CA SER A 139 -10.61 18.92 6.46
C SER A 139 -11.80 18.10 7.00
N GLY A 140 -11.68 17.52 8.19
CA GLY A 140 -12.69 16.65 8.77
C GLY A 140 -12.76 15.23 8.19
N ASN A 141 -11.88 14.91 7.22
CA ASN A 141 -11.66 13.55 6.75
C ASN A 141 -10.60 12.87 7.63
N ARG A 142 -10.80 11.58 7.90
CA ARG A 142 -9.78 10.77 8.57
C ARG A 142 -9.06 9.93 7.53
N MET A 143 -7.76 10.18 7.39
CA MET A 143 -6.92 9.38 6.51
C MET A 143 -5.74 8.81 7.27
N ALA A 144 -5.27 7.64 6.83
CA ALA A 144 -4.01 7.07 7.25
C ALA A 144 -3.26 6.53 6.03
N LEU A 145 -1.93 6.53 6.09
CA LEU A 145 -1.04 5.90 5.13
C LEU A 145 -0.44 4.65 5.77
N PHE A 146 -0.61 3.52 5.12
CA PHE A 146 -0.17 2.21 5.59
C PHE A 146 0.50 1.45 4.45
N PRO A 147 1.52 0.61 4.69
CA PRO A 147 2.30 0.51 5.92
C PRO A 147 3.27 1.70 6.10
N ALA A 148 3.60 2.04 7.34
CA ALA A 148 4.71 2.92 7.66
C ALA A 148 6.04 2.14 7.68
N MET A 149 7.16 2.83 7.85
CA MET A 149 8.48 2.21 7.92
C MET A 149 8.58 1.20 9.07
N GLU A 150 8.01 1.55 10.22
CA GLU A 150 7.99 0.73 11.43
C GLU A 150 7.19 -0.58 11.23
N ASP A 151 6.12 -0.54 10.43
CA ASP A 151 5.33 -1.73 10.09
C ASP A 151 6.13 -2.68 9.20
N TRP A 152 6.87 -2.11 8.23
CA TRP A 152 7.78 -2.89 7.39
C TRP A 152 8.94 -3.50 8.18
N ASP A 153 9.54 -2.76 9.12
CA ASP A 153 10.61 -3.28 9.97
C ASP A 153 10.14 -4.44 10.83
N ALA A 154 8.98 -4.31 11.48
CA ALA A 154 8.39 -5.38 12.27
C ALA A 154 8.03 -6.62 11.40
N ALA A 155 7.48 -6.38 10.20
CA ALA A 155 7.12 -7.46 9.29
C ALA A 155 8.35 -8.21 8.78
N ARG A 156 9.43 -7.49 8.45
CA ARG A 156 10.71 -8.08 8.02
C ARG A 156 11.33 -8.94 9.13
N GLU A 157 11.36 -8.43 10.36
CA GLU A 157 11.89 -9.17 11.51
C GLU A 157 11.13 -10.49 11.70
N ARG A 158 9.80 -10.43 11.72
CA ARG A 158 8.93 -11.61 11.87
C ARG A 158 9.11 -12.61 10.73
N ALA A 159 9.22 -12.14 9.51
CA ALA A 159 9.36 -13.00 8.33
C ALA A 159 10.79 -13.52 8.10
N GLY A 160 11.76 -13.08 8.90
CA GLY A 160 13.17 -13.45 8.73
C GLY A 160 13.76 -12.94 7.43
N VAL A 161 13.34 -11.73 6.96
CA VAL A 161 13.93 -11.06 5.81
C VAL A 161 15.35 -10.62 6.16
N GLU A 162 16.31 -11.04 5.34
CA GLU A 162 17.72 -10.86 5.63
C GLU A 162 18.30 -9.55 5.05
N THR A 163 17.70 -9.05 3.98
CA THR A 163 18.14 -7.81 3.33
C THR A 163 17.59 -6.60 4.09
N SER A 164 18.42 -5.61 4.41
CA SER A 164 17.98 -4.39 5.12
C SER A 164 17.04 -3.55 4.23
N LEU A 165 16.14 -2.73 4.82
CA LEU A 165 15.28 -1.81 4.03
C LEU A 165 16.09 -0.85 3.16
N LEU A 166 17.29 -0.48 3.59
CA LEU A 166 18.18 0.33 2.76
C LEU A 166 18.62 -0.41 1.50
N SER A 167 18.94 -1.70 1.62
CA SER A 167 19.45 -2.53 0.52
C SER A 167 18.33 -3.20 -0.28
N ASP A 168 17.12 -3.36 0.29
CA ASP A 168 15.96 -4.01 -0.36
C ASP A 168 14.98 -2.95 -0.86
N MET A 169 15.46 -2.14 -1.80
CA MET A 169 14.72 -0.96 -2.23
C MET A 169 13.70 -1.26 -3.34
N HIS A 170 14.02 -2.17 -4.27
CA HIS A 170 13.22 -2.37 -5.48
C HIS A 170 13.45 -3.72 -6.14
N ALA A 171 12.38 -4.43 -6.45
CA ALA A 171 12.39 -5.79 -7.02
C ALA A 171 13.25 -6.77 -6.18
N GLY A 172 13.26 -6.59 -4.86
CA GLY A 172 14.14 -7.31 -3.96
C GLY A 172 13.48 -8.47 -3.23
N GLU A 173 13.99 -8.75 -2.02
CA GLU A 173 13.56 -9.90 -1.21
C GLU A 173 12.09 -9.79 -0.77
N ILE A 174 11.64 -8.59 -0.36
CA ILE A 174 10.28 -8.36 0.15
C ILE A 174 9.25 -8.57 -0.95
N GLU A 175 9.36 -7.82 -2.05
CA GLU A 175 8.37 -7.84 -3.13
C GLU A 175 8.32 -9.20 -3.82
N ALA A 176 9.49 -9.79 -4.12
CA ALA A 176 9.57 -11.12 -4.69
C ALA A 176 8.93 -12.16 -3.75
N SER A 177 9.16 -12.07 -2.42
CA SER A 177 8.55 -13.00 -1.45
C SER A 177 7.04 -12.87 -1.41
N ILE A 178 6.50 -11.64 -1.35
CA ILE A 178 5.06 -11.41 -1.35
C ILE A 178 4.42 -11.98 -2.62
N LEU A 179 5.03 -11.75 -3.80
CA LEU A 179 4.50 -12.27 -5.06
C LEU A 179 4.66 -13.78 -5.18
N LEU A 180 5.75 -14.37 -4.72
CA LEU A 180 5.90 -15.83 -4.67
C LEU A 180 4.81 -16.50 -3.83
N HIS A 181 4.31 -15.82 -2.78
CA HIS A 181 3.20 -16.32 -1.97
C HIS A 181 1.83 -16.05 -2.63
N ALA A 182 1.56 -14.80 -2.97
CA ALA A 182 0.22 -14.35 -3.37
C ALA A 182 -0.08 -14.57 -4.86
N HIS A 183 0.94 -14.47 -5.72
CA HIS A 183 0.85 -14.51 -7.19
C HIS A 183 2.08 -15.18 -7.82
N PRO A 184 2.38 -16.46 -7.48
CA PRO A 184 3.58 -17.15 -7.97
C PRO A 184 3.64 -17.21 -9.50
N GLU A 185 2.50 -17.21 -10.18
CA GLU A 185 2.39 -17.19 -11.64
C GLU A 185 2.93 -15.91 -12.29
N CYS A 186 3.08 -14.83 -11.51
CA CYS A 186 3.61 -13.55 -11.97
C CYS A 186 5.13 -13.46 -11.86
N VAL A 187 5.77 -14.33 -11.08
CA VAL A 187 7.21 -14.32 -10.86
C VAL A 187 7.89 -15.20 -11.91
N LYS A 188 8.74 -14.58 -12.74
CA LYS A 188 9.49 -15.30 -13.79
C LYS A 188 10.79 -15.86 -13.21
N ALA A 189 11.33 -16.90 -13.86
CA ALA A 189 12.66 -17.44 -13.55
C ALA A 189 13.75 -16.37 -13.72
N GLY A 190 14.83 -16.51 -12.96
CA GLY A 190 15.99 -15.61 -12.98
C GLY A 190 16.10 -14.69 -11.77
N TYR A 191 15.06 -14.60 -10.92
CA TYR A 191 15.15 -13.82 -9.68
C TYR A 191 16.24 -14.39 -8.73
N GLU A 192 16.51 -15.69 -8.78
CA GLU A 192 17.50 -16.37 -7.94
C GLU A 192 18.95 -15.93 -8.21
N THR A 193 19.20 -15.24 -9.31
CA THR A 193 20.53 -14.78 -9.73
C THR A 193 20.58 -13.29 -10.05
N SER A 194 19.57 -12.53 -9.67
CA SER A 194 19.41 -11.10 -10.02
C SER A 194 19.72 -10.14 -8.87
N ASP A 195 20.46 -10.58 -7.87
CA ASP A 195 20.86 -9.72 -6.75
C ASP A 195 21.71 -8.54 -7.23
N PHE A 196 21.33 -7.36 -6.79
CA PHE A 196 22.10 -6.14 -7.04
C PHE A 196 21.91 -5.16 -5.88
N LEU A 197 23.00 -4.55 -5.41
CA LEU A 197 22.99 -3.59 -4.31
C LEU A 197 23.51 -2.22 -4.76
N ALA A 198 22.81 -1.18 -4.33
CA ALA A 198 23.19 0.21 -4.55
C ALA A 198 22.75 1.05 -3.34
N ASP A 199 23.47 0.92 -2.22
CA ASP A 199 23.09 1.55 -0.95
C ASP A 199 23.35 3.07 -0.94
N ASP A 200 24.41 3.55 -1.61
CA ASP A 200 24.65 4.99 -1.79
C ASP A 200 23.90 5.54 -3.02
N ARG A 201 22.68 5.96 -2.81
CA ARG A 201 21.81 6.54 -3.84
C ARG A 201 21.20 7.88 -3.43
N ARG A 202 21.99 8.71 -2.73
CA ARG A 202 21.57 10.02 -2.18
C ARG A 202 20.97 10.99 -3.21
N HIS A 203 21.24 10.80 -4.50
CA HIS A 203 20.75 11.65 -5.58
C HIS A 203 19.67 10.99 -6.43
N LEU A 204 19.03 9.92 -5.93
CA LEU A 204 18.01 9.15 -6.64
C LEU A 204 16.89 10.04 -7.22
N LEU A 205 16.37 10.99 -6.43
CA LEU A 205 15.29 11.88 -6.85
C LEU A 205 15.69 12.80 -8.03
N THR A 206 16.98 13.05 -8.19
CA THR A 206 17.48 13.93 -9.27
C THR A 206 17.89 13.13 -10.50
N LEU A 207 18.52 11.97 -10.31
CA LEU A 207 19.15 11.19 -11.37
C LEU A 207 18.27 10.03 -11.88
N GLY A 208 17.29 9.60 -11.07
CA GLY A 208 16.48 8.43 -11.34
C GLY A 208 17.23 7.11 -11.10
N MET A 209 16.51 6.02 -11.18
CA MET A 209 17.01 4.66 -10.91
C MET A 209 18.11 4.20 -11.88
N SER A 210 18.04 4.61 -13.14
CA SER A 210 19.01 4.20 -14.18
C SER A 210 20.44 4.67 -13.93
N ALA A 211 20.64 5.64 -13.02
CA ALA A 211 21.98 6.05 -12.59
C ALA A 211 22.61 5.06 -11.60
N TYR A 212 21.84 4.12 -11.05
CA TYR A 212 22.28 3.24 -9.98
C TYR A 212 22.18 1.75 -10.32
N THR A 213 21.38 1.38 -11.31
CA THR A 213 21.19 -0.01 -11.73
C THR A 213 20.87 -0.10 -13.22
N GLU A 214 21.43 -1.08 -13.90
CA GLU A 214 21.13 -1.37 -15.31
C GLU A 214 19.89 -2.25 -15.45
N SER A 215 19.73 -3.23 -14.55
CA SER A 215 18.61 -4.17 -14.58
C SER A 215 17.32 -3.61 -14.02
N GLY A 216 17.40 -2.53 -13.25
CA GLY A 216 16.29 -2.00 -12.47
C GLY A 216 16.15 -2.61 -11.07
N VAL A 217 16.89 -3.67 -10.75
CA VAL A 217 16.88 -4.30 -9.43
C VAL A 217 17.78 -3.55 -8.46
N ILE A 218 17.33 -3.30 -7.24
CA ILE A 218 18.13 -2.92 -6.07
C ILE A 218 17.60 -3.70 -4.87
N GLY A 219 18.18 -4.86 -4.62
CA GLY A 219 17.77 -5.82 -3.60
C GLY A 219 18.42 -7.18 -3.78
N ARG A 220 17.95 -8.14 -3.00
CA ARG A 220 18.39 -9.54 -3.07
C ARG A 220 17.21 -10.48 -3.32
N PRO A 221 16.63 -10.50 -4.51
CA PRO A 221 15.52 -11.39 -4.84
C PRO A 221 15.89 -12.88 -4.69
N SER A 222 17.18 -13.25 -4.77
CA SER A 222 17.63 -14.64 -4.54
C SER A 222 17.27 -15.18 -3.14
N ARG A 223 16.99 -14.30 -2.19
CA ARG A 223 16.62 -14.64 -0.81
C ARG A 223 15.11 -14.73 -0.59
N ALA A 224 14.33 -14.43 -1.62
CA ALA A 224 12.88 -14.46 -1.54
C ALA A 224 12.34 -15.88 -1.39
N SER A 225 11.25 -16.02 -0.63
CA SER A 225 10.48 -17.26 -0.56
C SER A 225 9.00 -16.98 -0.30
N ALA A 226 8.15 -17.92 -0.69
CA ALA A 226 6.71 -17.85 -0.44
C ALA A 226 6.38 -17.84 1.06
N GLU A 227 7.18 -18.51 1.89
CA GLU A 227 7.04 -18.53 3.35
C GLU A 227 7.28 -17.14 3.94
N LYS A 228 8.34 -16.45 3.50
CA LYS A 228 8.60 -15.06 3.91
C LYS A 228 7.46 -14.15 3.47
N GLY A 229 6.95 -14.31 2.24
CA GLY A 229 5.81 -13.55 1.75
C GLY A 229 4.55 -13.72 2.60
N LYS A 230 4.26 -14.96 3.00
CA LYS A 230 3.15 -15.26 3.91
C LYS A 230 3.30 -14.57 5.26
N GLU A 231 4.48 -14.66 5.87
CA GLU A 231 4.74 -14.05 7.18
C GLU A 231 4.76 -12.52 7.11
N LEU A 232 5.27 -11.92 6.02
CA LEU A 232 5.18 -10.48 5.77
C LEU A 232 3.72 -10.00 5.74
N LEU A 233 2.86 -10.65 4.97
CA LEU A 233 1.44 -10.30 4.87
C LEU A 233 0.71 -10.47 6.21
N ALA A 234 1.00 -11.55 6.94
CA ALA A 234 0.41 -11.78 8.25
C ALA A 234 0.84 -10.71 9.26
N ALA A 235 2.13 -10.34 9.30
CA ALA A 235 2.63 -9.30 10.19
C ALA A 235 2.02 -7.93 9.88
N LEU A 236 1.96 -7.55 8.60
CA LEU A 236 1.33 -6.30 8.18
C LEU A 236 -0.17 -6.29 8.53
N THR A 237 -0.86 -7.40 8.37
CA THR A 237 -2.27 -7.51 8.77
C THR A 237 -2.45 -7.28 10.27
N ASP A 238 -1.58 -7.84 11.11
CA ASP A 238 -1.59 -7.61 12.55
C ASP A 238 -1.30 -6.14 12.90
N SER A 239 -0.28 -5.52 12.25
CA SER A 239 0.06 -4.10 12.43
C SER A 239 -1.09 -3.16 12.07
N PHE A 240 -1.90 -3.52 11.07
CA PHE A 240 -3.07 -2.72 10.69
C PHE A 240 -4.08 -2.51 11.82
N GLY A 241 -4.11 -3.39 12.82
CA GLY A 241 -4.99 -3.27 13.99
C GLY A 241 -4.83 -1.96 14.76
N ALA A 242 -3.60 -1.43 14.84
CA ALA A 242 -3.34 -0.12 15.46
C ALA A 242 -3.95 1.03 14.65
N TYR A 243 -3.82 0.99 13.32
CA TYR A 243 -4.45 1.95 12.40
C TYR A 243 -5.96 1.89 12.47
N PHE A 244 -6.52 0.68 12.42
CA PHE A 244 -7.97 0.49 12.50
C PHE A 244 -8.54 1.06 13.80
N SER A 245 -7.88 0.79 14.93
CA SER A 245 -8.25 1.33 16.24
C SER A 245 -8.17 2.86 16.28
N LEU A 246 -7.11 3.45 15.72
CA LEU A 246 -6.91 4.90 15.65
C LEU A 246 -8.02 5.56 14.82
N VAL A 247 -8.23 5.08 13.59
CA VAL A 247 -9.17 5.74 12.65
C VAL A 247 -10.64 5.52 13.01
N THR A 248 -10.98 4.49 13.80
CA THR A 248 -12.35 4.24 14.29
C THR A 248 -12.62 4.86 15.64
N SER A 249 -11.62 5.39 16.35
CA SER A 249 -11.81 6.04 17.66
C SER A 249 -12.80 7.20 17.57
N LYS A 250 -13.59 7.45 18.64
CA LYS A 250 -14.59 8.53 18.68
C LYS A 250 -13.93 9.90 18.58
N THR A 251 -12.79 10.08 19.23
CA THR A 251 -11.96 11.30 19.23
C THR A 251 -10.55 10.94 18.85
N LEU A 252 -9.94 11.68 17.91
CA LEU A 252 -8.50 11.57 17.71
C LEU A 252 -7.77 12.21 18.90
N PRO A 253 -6.56 11.74 19.26
CA PRO A 253 -5.81 12.29 20.40
C PRO A 253 -5.64 13.82 20.36
N VAL A 254 -5.56 14.41 19.18
CA VAL A 254 -5.43 15.87 18.97
C VAL A 254 -6.74 16.60 19.31
N GLU A 255 -7.89 16.02 19.02
CA GLU A 255 -9.21 16.59 19.35
C GLU A 255 -9.46 16.57 20.87
N ALA A 256 -8.95 15.54 21.56
CA ALA A 256 -9.06 15.43 23.01
C ALA A 256 -8.19 16.47 23.75
N ALA A 257 -7.01 16.82 23.22
CA ALA A 257 -6.13 17.84 23.79
C ALA A 257 -6.75 19.26 23.66
N GLY A 258 -7.37 19.58 22.53
CA GLY A 258 -8.03 20.88 22.32
C GLY A 258 -9.31 21.07 23.16
N ALA A 259 -10.01 19.99 23.50
CA ALA A 259 -11.20 20.04 24.35
C ALA A 259 -10.86 20.31 25.84
N SER A 260 -9.69 19.91 26.32
CA SER A 260 -9.25 20.18 27.69
C SER A 260 -8.83 21.64 27.91
N GLU A 261 -8.19 22.29 26.93
CA GLU A 261 -7.79 23.69 27.00
C GLU A 261 -8.98 24.67 27.00
N THR A 262 -10.05 24.32 26.27
CA THR A 262 -11.26 25.15 26.24
C THR A 262 -12.13 25.04 27.51
N ALA A 263 -12.01 23.93 28.24
CA ALA A 263 -12.72 23.74 29.51
C ALA A 263 -12.05 24.55 30.66
N GLU A 264 -10.74 24.63 30.70
CA GLU A 264 -10.01 25.43 31.72
C GLU A 264 -10.13 26.95 31.52
N ALA A 265 -10.34 27.41 30.28
CA ALA A 265 -10.52 28.84 29.97
C ALA A 265 -11.92 29.37 30.28
N SER A 266 -12.92 28.52 30.60
CA SER A 266 -14.29 28.91 30.94
C SER A 266 -14.56 28.99 32.44
N GLU A 267 -13.62 28.62 33.32
CA GLU A 267 -13.71 28.70 34.80
C GLU A 267 -12.79 29.74 35.45
N GLY A 268 -12.20 30.66 34.66
CA GLY A 268 -11.33 31.73 35.11
C GLY A 268 -12.03 33.11 35.18
#